data_ae3b996b7d6721a4a97aa733816a8df9
#
_entry.id   ae3b996b7d6721a4a97aa733816a8df9
#
_cell.length_a   1.000
_cell.length_b   1.000
_cell.length_c   1.000
_cell.angle_alpha   90.00
_cell.angle_beta   90.00
_cell.angle_gamma   90.00
#
_symmetry.space_group_name_H-M   'P 1'
#
loop_
_entity.id
_entity.type
_entity.pdbx_description
1 polymer ?
#
loop_
_entity_poly.entity_id
_entity_poly.type
_entity_poly.pdbx_seq_one_letter_code
_entity_poly.pdbx_strand_id
1 'polypeptide(L)'
;YGLYLIFNECIKHDDFVKIINSSSYTAHITGADGTKRDVKWEPTNYYAKGEATPPDNVTIIGGKTGTTKGAGNCLILLTKDSSGNPYISIIMGAGSKPLLYQDMTSMLSKI
;
A
#
# COMPACT_ATOMS: atom_id res chain seq x y z
N TYR A 1 -3.46 9.55 13.97
CA TYR A 1 -3.73 8.48 14.94
C TYR A 1 -4.95 7.64 14.53
N GLY A 2 -6.05 8.29 14.11
CA GLY A 2 -7.26 7.58 13.69
C GLY A 2 -7.04 6.61 12.53
N LEU A 3 -6.25 7.01 11.53
CA LEU A 3 -5.92 6.13 10.40
C LEU A 3 -5.11 4.90 10.85
N TYR A 4 -4.19 5.09 11.80
CA TYR A 4 -3.47 3.99 12.42
C TYR A 4 -4.42 2.98 13.08
N LEU A 5 -5.39 3.47 13.86
CA LEU A 5 -6.34 2.59 14.54
C LEU A 5 -7.16 1.76 13.57
N ILE A 6 -7.65 2.37 12.48
CA ILE A 6 -8.41 1.68 11.44
C ILE A 6 -7.54 0.61 10.77
N PHE A 7 -6.34 0.98 10.34
CA PHE A 7 -5.44 0.07 9.64
C PHE A 7 -4.97 -1.07 10.55
N ASN A 8 -4.68 -0.76 11.82
CA ASN A 8 -4.29 -1.76 12.81
C ASN A 8 -5.39 -2.81 13.03
N GLU A 9 -6.67 -2.42 12.96
CA GLU A 9 -7.76 -3.37 13.00
C GLU A 9 -7.84 -4.19 11.72
N CYS A 10 -7.70 -3.55 10.56
CA CYS A 10 -7.75 -4.22 9.25
C CYS A 10 -6.70 -5.33 9.12
N ILE A 11 -5.46 -5.09 9.55
CA ILE A 11 -4.37 -6.07 9.41
C ILE A 11 -4.50 -7.30 10.31
N LYS A 12 -5.45 -7.32 11.24
CA LYS A 12 -5.81 -8.52 12.01
C LYS A 12 -6.61 -9.52 11.19
N HIS A 13 -7.12 -9.11 10.02
CA HIS A 13 -7.90 -9.94 9.12
C HIS A 13 -7.02 -10.46 7.99
N ASP A 14 -6.89 -11.77 7.89
CA ASP A 14 -6.00 -12.44 6.91
C ASP A 14 -6.36 -12.07 5.47
N ASP A 15 -7.65 -11.97 5.16
CA ASP A 15 -8.12 -11.59 3.83
C ASP A 15 -7.64 -10.19 3.43
N PHE A 16 -7.67 -9.24 4.36
CA PHE A 16 -7.19 -7.89 4.11
C PHE A 16 -5.69 -7.88 3.81
N VAL A 17 -4.89 -8.57 4.62
CA VAL A 17 -3.45 -8.67 4.43
C VAL A 17 -3.12 -9.33 3.10
N LYS A 18 -3.82 -10.39 2.74
CA LYS A 18 -3.66 -11.07 1.46
C LYS A 18 -3.94 -10.14 0.28
N ILE A 19 -5.00 -9.33 0.37
CA ILE A 19 -5.37 -8.39 -0.69
C ILE A 19 -4.30 -7.31 -0.86
N ILE A 20 -3.85 -6.66 0.22
CA ILE A 20 -2.85 -5.60 0.14
C ILE A 20 -1.47 -6.11 -0.28
N ASN A 21 -1.18 -7.39 -0.08
CA ASN A 21 0.08 -8.03 -0.48
C ASN A 21 0.07 -8.51 -1.94
N SER A 22 -1.06 -8.46 -2.62
CA SER A 22 -1.20 -8.92 -4.00
C SER A 22 -0.48 -7.98 -4.96
N SER A 23 0.29 -8.53 -5.90
CA SER A 23 0.99 -7.75 -6.94
C SER A 23 0.10 -7.44 -8.14
N SER A 24 -0.93 -8.24 -8.36
CA SER A 24 -1.97 -8.02 -9.37
C SER A 24 -3.17 -8.91 -9.09
N TYR A 25 -4.29 -8.56 -9.68
CA TYR A 25 -5.50 -9.38 -9.63
C TYR A 25 -6.26 -9.26 -10.96
N THR A 26 -6.67 -10.39 -11.52
CA THR A 26 -7.53 -10.41 -12.70
C THR A 26 -8.96 -10.67 -12.27
N ALA A 27 -9.81 -9.67 -12.46
CA ALA A 27 -11.24 -9.78 -12.18
C ALA A 27 -11.98 -10.33 -13.40
N HIS A 28 -12.85 -11.31 -13.16
CA HIS A 28 -13.75 -11.87 -14.18
C HIS A 28 -15.11 -11.20 -14.00
N ILE A 29 -15.46 -10.28 -14.92
CA ILE A 29 -16.66 -9.47 -14.83
C ILE A 29 -17.68 -9.96 -15.85
N THR A 30 -18.92 -10.19 -15.37
CA THR A 30 -20.07 -10.49 -16.22
C THR A 30 -21.00 -9.28 -16.24
N GLY A 31 -21.23 -8.72 -17.43
CA GLY A 31 -22.17 -7.63 -17.62
C GLY A 31 -23.62 -8.09 -17.49
N ALA A 32 -24.54 -7.12 -17.40
CA ALA A 32 -25.97 -7.38 -17.30
C ALA A 32 -26.54 -8.13 -18.53
N ASP A 33 -25.87 -7.98 -19.68
CA ASP A 33 -26.21 -8.65 -20.95
C ASP A 33 -25.58 -10.04 -21.09
N GLY A 34 -24.87 -10.53 -20.07
CA GLY A 34 -24.16 -11.79 -20.08
C GLY A 34 -22.76 -11.74 -20.72
N THR A 35 -22.31 -10.59 -21.18
CA THR A 35 -20.97 -10.41 -21.74
C THR A 35 -19.93 -10.58 -20.64
N LYS A 36 -18.93 -11.43 -20.88
CA LYS A 36 -17.83 -11.69 -19.95
C LYS A 36 -16.57 -10.96 -20.40
N ARG A 37 -15.86 -10.37 -19.44
CA ARG A 37 -14.57 -9.73 -19.69
C ARG A 37 -13.65 -9.91 -18.50
N ASP A 38 -12.34 -9.91 -18.77
CA ASP A 38 -11.31 -9.93 -17.75
C ASP A 38 -10.70 -8.55 -17.61
N VAL A 39 -10.54 -8.08 -16.37
CA VAL A 39 -9.89 -6.81 -16.06
C VAL A 39 -8.74 -7.10 -15.10
N LYS A 40 -7.54 -6.71 -15.50
CA LYS A 40 -6.36 -6.82 -14.64
C LYS A 40 -6.21 -5.54 -13.83
N TRP A 41 -6.19 -5.69 -12.51
CA TRP A 41 -5.93 -4.60 -11.57
C TRP A 41 -4.53 -4.74 -10.98
N GLU A 42 -3.85 -3.61 -10.87
CA GLU A 42 -2.54 -3.50 -10.24
C GLU A 42 -2.62 -2.55 -9.04
N PRO A 43 -1.79 -2.75 -8.01
CA PRO A 43 -1.76 -1.83 -6.87
C PRO A 43 -1.27 -0.46 -7.30
N THR A 44 -1.74 0.58 -6.62
CA THR A 44 -1.29 1.96 -6.83
C THR A 44 0.01 2.28 -6.10
N ASN A 45 0.42 1.41 -5.19
CA ASN A 45 1.63 1.54 -4.38
C ASN A 45 2.88 1.34 -5.26
N TYR A 46 3.77 2.33 -5.29
CA TYR A 46 4.98 2.30 -6.11
C TYR A 46 5.97 1.20 -5.73
N TYR A 47 6.04 0.79 -4.46
CA TYR A 47 6.88 -0.34 -4.07
C TYR A 47 6.40 -1.65 -4.71
N ALA A 48 5.10 -1.88 -4.73
CA ALA A 48 4.51 -3.06 -5.37
C ALA A 48 4.64 -3.03 -6.89
N LYS A 49 4.64 -1.84 -7.50
CA LYS A 49 4.80 -1.65 -8.95
C LYS A 49 6.26 -1.69 -9.41
N GLY A 50 7.22 -1.67 -8.49
CA GLY A 50 8.64 -1.59 -8.81
C GLY A 50 9.13 -0.20 -9.18
N GLU A 51 8.33 0.85 -8.97
CA GLU A 51 8.68 2.24 -9.24
C GLU A 51 9.40 2.92 -8.08
N ALA A 52 9.34 2.32 -6.89
CA ALA A 52 10.12 2.73 -5.71
C ALA A 52 10.79 1.51 -5.11
N THR A 53 12.02 1.68 -4.63
CA THR A 53 12.80 0.60 -4.02
C THR A 53 12.81 0.79 -2.50
N PRO A 54 12.34 -0.18 -1.72
CA PRO A 54 12.41 -0.10 -0.27
C PRO A 54 13.85 -0.28 0.21
N PRO A 55 14.21 0.22 1.43
CA PRO A 55 15.51 -0.08 2.01
C PRO A 55 15.65 -1.57 2.33
N ASP A 56 16.88 -2.07 2.37
CA ASP A 56 17.20 -3.49 2.54
C ASP A 56 16.79 -4.05 3.90
N ASN A 57 16.61 -3.18 4.90
CA ASN A 57 16.28 -3.58 6.27
C ASN A 57 14.79 -3.89 6.49
N VAL A 58 13.94 -3.66 5.49
CA VAL A 58 12.50 -3.91 5.60
C VAL A 58 11.95 -4.68 4.41
N THR A 59 10.85 -5.40 4.66
CA THR A 59 10.03 -6.03 3.62
C THR A 59 8.68 -5.33 3.60
N ILE A 60 8.26 -4.85 2.44
CA ILE A 60 6.93 -4.23 2.25
C ILE A 60 5.90 -5.35 2.10
N ILE A 61 4.95 -5.40 3.02
CA ILE A 61 3.81 -6.34 2.93
C ILE A 61 2.76 -5.77 1.99
N GLY A 62 2.41 -4.51 2.18
CA GLY A 62 1.44 -3.82 1.35
C GLY A 62 0.90 -2.58 2.04
N GLY A 63 -0.02 -1.91 1.39
CA GLY A 63 -0.61 -0.70 1.94
C GLY A 63 -1.70 -0.12 1.07
N LYS A 64 -1.98 1.17 1.30
CA LYS A 64 -3.01 1.91 0.56
C LYS A 64 -2.54 3.34 0.33
N THR A 65 -2.74 3.79 -0.88
CA THR A 65 -2.50 5.19 -1.28
C THR A 65 -3.79 5.98 -1.22
N GLY A 66 -3.68 7.29 -1.12
CA GLY A 66 -4.81 8.20 -1.24
C GLY A 66 -4.33 9.59 -1.64
N THR A 67 -5.07 10.25 -2.51
CA THR A 67 -4.74 11.61 -2.95
C THR A 67 -6.01 12.43 -3.11
N THR A 68 -6.05 13.58 -2.44
CA THR A 68 -7.08 14.60 -2.64
C THR A 68 -6.43 15.97 -2.62
N LYS A 69 -7.14 16.99 -3.11
CA LYS A 69 -6.64 18.37 -3.05
C LYS A 69 -6.39 18.83 -1.62
N GLY A 70 -7.27 18.44 -0.69
CA GLY A 70 -7.14 18.83 0.71
C GLY A 70 -6.12 18.04 1.51
N ALA A 71 -5.99 16.73 1.23
CA ALA A 71 -5.11 15.84 1.98
C ALA A 71 -3.69 15.72 1.41
N GLY A 72 -3.48 16.14 0.14
CA GLY A 72 -2.23 15.90 -0.56
C GLY A 72 -2.05 14.42 -0.90
N ASN A 73 -0.81 14.00 -1.09
CA ASN A 73 -0.48 12.61 -1.38
C ASN A 73 -0.22 11.86 -0.06
N CYS A 74 -0.91 10.75 0.12
CA CYS A 74 -0.90 9.97 1.36
C CYS A 74 -0.58 8.51 1.09
N LEU A 75 0.08 7.87 2.05
CA LEU A 75 0.42 6.44 1.99
C LEU A 75 0.44 5.86 3.40
N ILE A 76 -0.17 4.70 3.56
CA ILE A 76 -0.05 3.86 4.76
C ILE A 76 0.51 2.50 4.33
N LEU A 77 1.50 2.01 5.06
CA LEU A 77 2.18 0.75 4.78
C LEU A 77 2.23 -0.15 5.99
N LEU A 78 2.10 -1.46 5.74
CA LEU A 78 2.51 -2.52 6.64
C LEU A 78 3.84 -3.07 6.15
N THR A 79 4.84 -3.05 7.01
CA THR A 79 6.18 -3.58 6.72
C THR A 79 6.64 -4.50 7.83
N LYS A 80 7.66 -5.29 7.56
CA LYS A 80 8.38 -6.08 8.57
C LYS A 80 9.85 -5.77 8.51
N ASP A 81 10.49 -5.76 9.69
CA ASP A 81 11.95 -5.69 9.76
C ASP A 81 12.60 -7.05 9.48
N SER A 82 13.93 -7.13 9.53
CA SER A 82 14.68 -8.36 9.30
C SER A 82 14.42 -9.46 10.33
N SER A 83 13.90 -9.08 11.50
CA SER A 83 13.51 -10.02 12.57
C SER A 83 12.04 -10.45 12.50
N GLY A 84 11.28 -9.94 11.50
CA GLY A 84 9.87 -10.25 11.32
C GLY A 84 8.92 -9.39 12.15
N ASN A 85 9.38 -8.35 12.83
CA ASN A 85 8.53 -7.44 13.59
C ASN A 85 7.74 -6.54 12.65
N PRO A 86 6.41 -6.40 12.85
CA PRO A 86 5.58 -5.56 11.99
C PRO A 86 5.65 -4.09 12.38
N TYR A 87 5.56 -3.23 11.38
CA TYR A 87 5.49 -1.77 11.54
C TYR A 87 4.41 -1.19 10.64
N ILE A 88 3.70 -0.21 11.15
CA ILE A 88 2.76 0.61 10.37
C ILE A 88 3.39 1.97 10.18
N SER A 89 3.57 2.38 8.93
CA SER A 89 4.16 3.67 8.57
C SER A 89 3.15 4.50 7.78
N ILE A 90 2.96 5.76 8.18
CA ILE A 90 1.95 6.64 7.61
C ILE A 90 2.59 7.96 7.25
N ILE A 91 2.38 8.42 6.01
CA ILE A 91 2.70 9.78 5.57
C ILE A 91 1.43 10.37 4.97
N MET A 92 1.13 11.60 5.35
CA MET A 92 0.00 12.37 4.84
C MET A 92 0.48 13.75 4.41
N GLY A 93 -0.18 14.33 3.41
CA GLY A 93 0.09 15.70 3.01
C GLY A 93 1.36 15.92 2.21
N ALA A 94 1.92 14.89 1.57
CA ALA A 94 3.07 15.08 0.70
C ALA A 94 2.70 15.90 -0.54
N GLY A 95 3.59 16.79 -0.97
CA GLY A 95 3.35 17.70 -2.08
C GLY A 95 3.35 17.02 -3.45
N SER A 96 3.98 15.85 -3.57
CA SER A 96 4.01 15.06 -4.81
C SER A 96 4.22 13.59 -4.49
N LYS A 97 3.95 12.72 -5.46
CA LYS A 97 4.21 11.28 -5.30
C LYS A 97 5.70 10.98 -5.14
N PRO A 98 6.63 11.55 -5.91
CA PRO A 98 8.06 11.35 -5.68
C PRO A 98 8.50 11.72 -4.27
N LEU A 99 8.03 12.84 -3.72
CA LEU A 99 8.35 13.25 -2.35
C LEU A 99 7.76 12.27 -1.33
N LEU A 100 6.53 11.81 -1.56
CA LEU A 100 5.88 10.82 -0.67
C LEU A 100 6.73 9.57 -0.50
N TYR A 101 7.22 8.99 -1.60
CA TYR A 101 8.01 7.76 -1.54
C TYR A 101 9.46 8.01 -1.10
N GLN A 102 10.01 9.17 -1.37
CA GLN A 102 11.31 9.57 -0.84
C GLN A 102 11.27 9.66 0.70
N ASP A 103 10.27 10.33 1.24
CA ASP A 103 10.09 10.47 2.69
C ASP A 103 9.77 9.12 3.35
N MET A 104 8.92 8.32 2.72
CA MET A 104 8.59 6.98 3.22
C MET A 104 9.83 6.09 3.26
N THR A 105 10.61 6.03 2.20
CA THR A 105 11.85 5.25 2.14
C THR A 105 12.85 5.71 3.20
N SER A 106 12.99 7.02 3.38
CA SER A 106 13.85 7.59 4.42
C SER A 106 13.39 7.18 5.83
N MET A 107 12.10 7.20 6.09
CA MET A 107 11.53 6.79 7.37
C MET A 107 11.71 5.29 7.60
N LEU A 108 11.45 4.45 6.60
CA LEU A 108 11.63 3.00 6.69
C LEU A 108 13.09 2.59 6.93
N SER A 109 14.05 3.35 6.41
CA SER A 109 15.48 3.07 6.62
C SER A 109 15.91 3.18 8.08
N LYS A 110 15.08 3.79 8.93
CA LYS A 110 15.35 3.98 10.36
C LYS A 110 14.73 2.91 11.25
N ILE A 111 14.03 1.95 10.66
CA ILE A 111 13.46 0.83 11.41
C ILE A 111 14.54 -0.10 11.96
#